data_999dfe2a723b77d2436cb55fd454338f
#
_entry.id   999dfe2a723b77d2436cb55fd454338f
#
_cell.length_a   1.000
_cell.length_b   1.000
_cell.length_c   1.000
_cell.angle_alpha   90.00
_cell.angle_beta   90.00
_cell.angle_gamma   90.00
#
_symmetry.space_group_name_H-M   'P 1'
#
loop_
_entity.id
_entity.type
_entity.pdbx_description
1 polymer ?
#
loop_
_entity_poly.entity_id
_entity_poly.type
_entity_poly.pdbx_seq_one_letter_code
_entity_poly.pdbx_strand_id
1 'polypeptide(L)'
;MGIDPDRVVACPITKMVKDCLADTGMDNKSMLKCRNMFALGLVCWLFSRDLELVNNYLETKFKKKPAIAEANIKVVRAGYDYGHNVHASVPNTYRIESTVKQPGRYMDITGNKATAYGLMAAAERAGLRLFLGSYPITPATDILHELSKHKSMGVTTV
;
A
#
# COMPACT_ATOMS: atom_id res chain seq x y z
N MET A 1 3.23 -27.11 2.02
CA MET A 1 2.15 -26.40 2.79
C MET A 1 0.83 -26.87 2.21
N GLY A 2 0.02 -27.58 3.00
CA GLY A 2 -1.30 -28.03 2.56
C GLY A 2 -2.34 -26.92 2.69
N ILE A 3 -2.40 -26.02 1.72
CA ILE A 3 -3.50 -25.08 1.63
C ILE A 3 -4.64 -25.81 0.93
N ASP A 4 -5.84 -25.76 1.50
CA ASP A 4 -7.05 -26.31 0.91
C ASP A 4 -7.25 -25.71 -0.50
N PRO A 5 -7.36 -26.55 -1.55
CA PRO A 5 -7.56 -26.06 -2.92
C PRO A 5 -8.74 -25.10 -3.07
N ASP A 6 -9.80 -25.27 -2.29
CA ASP A 6 -10.99 -24.41 -2.30
C ASP A 6 -10.73 -22.99 -1.77
N ARG A 7 -9.57 -22.79 -1.14
CA ARG A 7 -9.10 -21.48 -0.66
C ARG A 7 -8.08 -20.83 -1.59
N VAL A 8 -7.84 -21.41 -2.76
CA VAL A 8 -6.83 -20.92 -3.73
C VAL A 8 -7.52 -20.42 -4.99
N VAL A 9 -7.35 -19.16 -5.30
CA VAL A 9 -7.74 -18.58 -6.58
C VAL A 9 -6.52 -18.56 -7.48
N ALA A 10 -6.43 -19.51 -8.41
CA ALA A 10 -5.35 -19.56 -9.39
C ALA A 10 -5.59 -18.48 -10.46
N CYS A 11 -4.72 -17.47 -10.50
CA CYS A 11 -4.83 -16.37 -11.45
C CYS A 11 -3.54 -16.22 -12.27
N PRO A 12 -3.61 -16.27 -13.62
CA PRO A 12 -2.45 -16.09 -14.49
C PRO A 12 -2.10 -14.58 -14.65
N ILE A 13 -1.79 -13.90 -13.53
CA ILE A 13 -1.60 -12.43 -13.45
C ILE A 13 -0.69 -11.90 -14.56
N THR A 14 0.44 -12.56 -14.82
CA THR A 14 1.41 -12.12 -15.85
C THR A 14 0.80 -12.09 -17.25
N LYS A 15 0.00 -13.09 -17.59
CA LYS A 15 -0.70 -13.16 -18.88
C LYS A 15 -1.76 -12.07 -18.95
N MET A 16 -2.60 -11.98 -17.93
CA MET A 16 -3.69 -11.00 -17.86
C MET A 16 -3.19 -9.55 -18.00
N VAL A 17 -2.06 -9.22 -17.38
CA VAL A 17 -1.45 -7.89 -17.48
C VAL A 17 -0.92 -7.62 -18.90
N LYS A 18 -0.28 -8.59 -19.53
CA LYS A 18 0.20 -8.46 -20.91
C LYS A 18 -0.96 -8.28 -21.89
N ASP A 19 -1.99 -9.08 -21.75
CA ASP A 19 -3.19 -9.00 -22.60
C ASP A 19 -3.90 -7.64 -22.41
N CYS A 20 -4.02 -7.18 -21.18
CA CYS A 20 -4.62 -5.89 -20.81
C CYS A 20 -3.88 -4.69 -21.41
N LEU A 21 -2.54 -4.75 -21.49
CA LEU A 21 -1.69 -3.64 -21.95
C LEU A 21 -1.17 -3.80 -23.38
N ALA A 22 -1.60 -4.82 -24.11
CA ALA A 22 -1.09 -5.13 -25.46
C ALA A 22 -1.23 -3.97 -26.46
N ASP A 23 -2.28 -3.16 -26.31
CA ASP A 23 -2.61 -2.01 -27.16
C ASP A 23 -1.92 -0.69 -26.75
N THR A 24 -1.17 -0.68 -25.65
CA THR A 24 -0.59 0.55 -25.10
C THR A 24 0.80 0.91 -25.66
N GLY A 25 1.39 0.04 -26.47
CA GLY A 25 2.76 0.21 -26.98
C GLY A 25 3.86 0.12 -25.91
N MET A 26 3.54 -0.28 -24.70
CA MET A 26 4.51 -0.45 -23.62
C MET A 26 5.42 -1.67 -23.88
N ASP A 27 6.69 -1.55 -23.50
CA ASP A 27 7.61 -2.68 -23.51
C ASP A 27 7.26 -3.73 -22.43
N ASN A 28 7.67 -4.98 -22.66
CA ASN A 28 7.40 -6.11 -21.78
C ASN A 28 7.86 -5.87 -20.32
N LYS A 29 8.99 -5.21 -20.12
CA LYS A 29 9.56 -4.95 -18.80
C LYS A 29 8.70 -3.95 -18.02
N SER A 30 8.19 -2.94 -18.71
CA SER A 30 7.28 -1.93 -18.14
C SER A 30 5.91 -2.52 -17.82
N MET A 31 5.35 -3.36 -18.70
CA MET A 31 4.10 -4.09 -18.43
C MET A 31 4.24 -4.96 -17.16
N LEU A 32 5.34 -5.69 -17.01
CA LEU A 32 5.56 -6.55 -15.85
C LEU A 32 5.67 -5.81 -14.51
N LYS A 33 6.01 -4.52 -14.52
CA LYS A 33 5.99 -3.69 -13.30
C LYS A 33 4.57 -3.40 -12.81
N CYS A 34 3.57 -3.51 -13.68
CA CYS A 34 2.17 -3.28 -13.32
C CYS A 34 1.49 -4.49 -12.66
N ARG A 35 2.16 -5.66 -12.54
CA ARG A 35 1.54 -6.90 -12.02
C ARG A 35 0.88 -6.74 -10.64
N ASN A 36 1.52 -5.99 -9.75
CA ASN A 36 0.98 -5.76 -8.41
C ASN A 36 -0.34 -4.99 -8.43
N MET A 37 -0.56 -4.19 -9.49
CA MET A 37 -1.82 -3.45 -9.65
C MET A 37 -2.98 -4.38 -10.01
N PHE A 38 -2.72 -5.46 -10.74
CA PHE A 38 -3.73 -6.49 -10.98
C PHE A 38 -4.14 -7.18 -9.67
N ALA A 39 -3.15 -7.59 -8.88
CA ALA A 39 -3.40 -8.18 -7.57
C ALA A 39 -4.17 -7.21 -6.64
N LEU A 40 -3.82 -5.93 -6.65
CA LEU A 40 -4.52 -4.89 -5.89
C LEU A 40 -5.99 -4.78 -6.33
N GLY A 41 -6.28 -4.79 -7.64
CA GLY A 41 -7.64 -4.78 -8.15
C GLY A 41 -8.46 -5.98 -7.67
N LEU A 42 -7.87 -7.17 -7.73
CA LEU A 42 -8.50 -8.40 -7.23
C LEU A 42 -8.80 -8.33 -5.73
N VAL A 43 -7.87 -7.80 -4.94
CA VAL A 43 -8.05 -7.57 -3.49
C VAL A 43 -9.16 -6.53 -3.25
N CYS A 44 -9.20 -5.44 -4.01
CA CYS A 44 -10.26 -4.44 -3.91
C CYS A 44 -11.65 -5.07 -4.15
N TRP A 45 -11.77 -5.93 -5.16
CA TRP A 45 -13.00 -6.69 -5.40
C TRP A 45 -13.33 -7.60 -4.22
N LEU A 46 -12.36 -8.41 -3.75
CA LEU A 46 -12.56 -9.37 -2.66
C LEU A 46 -13.08 -8.71 -1.37
N PHE A 47 -12.60 -7.49 -1.08
CA PHE A 47 -12.97 -6.74 0.12
C PHE A 47 -13.99 -5.62 -0.15
N SER A 48 -14.68 -5.64 -1.29
CA SER A 48 -15.71 -4.66 -1.67
C SER A 48 -15.21 -3.20 -1.54
N ARG A 49 -13.97 -2.95 -2.00
CA ARG A 49 -13.35 -1.62 -1.96
C ARG A 49 -13.57 -0.87 -3.25
N ASP A 50 -13.93 0.40 -3.14
CA ASP A 50 -14.01 1.29 -4.28
C ASP A 50 -12.62 1.55 -4.88
N LEU A 51 -12.57 1.57 -6.20
CA LEU A 51 -11.34 1.85 -6.95
C LEU A 51 -11.01 3.35 -7.01
N GLU A 52 -11.93 4.23 -6.66
CA GLU A 52 -11.74 5.68 -6.78
C GLU A 52 -10.50 6.16 -5.99
N LEU A 53 -10.35 5.71 -4.75
CA LEU A 53 -9.20 6.06 -3.92
C LEU A 53 -7.87 5.57 -4.53
N VAL A 54 -7.86 4.39 -5.12
CA VAL A 54 -6.68 3.82 -5.79
C VAL A 54 -6.35 4.62 -7.04
N ASN A 55 -7.35 4.95 -7.84
CA ASN A 55 -7.18 5.73 -9.07
C ASN A 55 -6.62 7.13 -8.77
N ASN A 56 -7.21 7.85 -7.83
CA ASN A 56 -6.77 9.18 -7.39
C ASN A 56 -5.32 9.15 -6.86
N TYR A 57 -4.96 8.10 -6.12
CA TYR A 57 -3.59 7.91 -5.67
C TYR A 57 -2.62 7.69 -6.83
N LEU A 58 -2.97 6.84 -7.80
CA LEU A 58 -2.12 6.56 -8.97
C LEU A 58 -1.93 7.78 -9.85
N GLU A 59 -2.98 8.57 -10.10
CA GLU A 59 -2.91 9.83 -10.84
C GLU A 59 -1.99 10.84 -10.13
N THR A 60 -2.14 10.98 -8.82
CA THR A 60 -1.30 11.87 -8.01
C THR A 60 0.17 11.44 -8.04
N LYS A 61 0.41 10.15 -7.80
CA LYS A 61 1.75 9.56 -7.74
C LYS A 61 2.50 9.66 -9.07
N PHE A 62 1.80 9.43 -10.16
CA PHE A 62 2.37 9.43 -11.50
C PHE A 62 2.02 10.69 -12.30
N LYS A 63 1.69 11.81 -11.66
CA LYS A 63 1.33 13.09 -12.30
C LYS A 63 2.31 13.52 -13.40
N LYS A 64 3.61 13.24 -13.24
CA LYS A 64 4.64 13.54 -14.24
C LYS A 64 4.74 12.51 -15.39
N LYS A 65 4.02 11.42 -15.31
CA LYS A 65 4.06 10.29 -16.26
C LYS A 65 2.64 9.72 -16.45
N PRO A 66 1.72 10.47 -17.09
CA PRO A 66 0.31 10.11 -17.18
C PRO A 66 0.08 8.74 -17.83
N ALA A 67 0.83 8.39 -18.88
CA ALA A 67 0.73 7.08 -19.52
C ALA A 67 1.00 5.92 -18.56
N ILE A 68 1.88 6.11 -17.56
CA ILE A 68 2.11 5.11 -16.51
C ILE A 68 0.93 5.07 -15.54
N ALA A 69 0.33 6.22 -15.20
CA ALA A 69 -0.87 6.25 -14.37
C ALA A 69 -2.01 5.48 -15.04
N GLU A 70 -2.30 5.80 -16.28
CA GLU A 70 -3.35 5.15 -17.09
C GLU A 70 -3.15 3.63 -17.20
N ALA A 71 -1.93 3.19 -17.51
CA ALA A 71 -1.62 1.76 -17.57
C ALA A 71 -1.87 1.06 -16.24
N ASN A 72 -1.45 1.65 -15.12
CA ASN A 72 -1.68 1.08 -13.80
C ASN A 72 -3.18 1.04 -13.44
N ILE A 73 -3.93 2.10 -13.74
CA ILE A 73 -5.38 2.17 -13.52
C ILE A 73 -6.11 1.11 -14.35
N LYS A 74 -5.73 0.97 -15.64
CA LYS A 74 -6.27 -0.06 -16.53
C LYS A 74 -6.05 -1.47 -15.95
N VAL A 75 -4.87 -1.72 -15.42
CA VAL A 75 -4.52 -3.02 -14.82
C VAL A 75 -5.24 -3.26 -13.48
N VAL A 76 -5.40 -2.23 -12.62
CA VAL A 76 -6.22 -2.33 -11.40
C VAL A 76 -7.65 -2.73 -11.75
N ARG A 77 -8.23 -2.05 -12.75
CA ARG A 77 -9.58 -2.36 -13.23
C ARG A 77 -9.70 -3.78 -13.75
N ALA A 78 -8.73 -4.23 -14.56
CA ALA A 78 -8.71 -5.60 -15.08
C ALA A 78 -8.64 -6.65 -13.96
N GLY A 79 -7.90 -6.39 -12.87
CA GLY A 79 -7.88 -7.26 -11.71
C GLY A 79 -9.20 -7.31 -10.95
N TYR A 80 -9.85 -6.17 -10.80
CA TYR A 80 -11.19 -6.06 -10.19
C TYR A 80 -12.24 -6.82 -10.99
N ASP A 81 -12.28 -6.62 -12.30
CA ASP A 81 -13.23 -7.27 -13.22
C ASP A 81 -12.96 -8.79 -13.31
N TYR A 82 -11.69 -9.20 -13.22
CA TYR A 82 -11.35 -10.63 -13.12
C TYR A 82 -11.99 -11.27 -11.88
N GLY A 83 -11.96 -10.59 -10.74
CA GLY A 83 -12.63 -11.05 -9.52
C GLY A 83 -14.13 -11.28 -9.73
N HIS A 84 -14.80 -10.36 -10.39
CA HIS A 84 -16.21 -10.53 -10.74
C HIS A 84 -16.46 -11.76 -11.64
N ASN A 85 -15.57 -11.99 -12.61
CA ASN A 85 -15.74 -13.10 -13.56
C ASN A 85 -15.49 -14.47 -12.92
N VAL A 86 -14.64 -14.56 -11.87
CA VAL A 86 -14.36 -15.80 -11.15
C VAL A 86 -15.19 -15.97 -9.88
N HIS A 87 -16.16 -15.09 -9.66
CA HIS A 87 -17.01 -15.10 -8.45
C HIS A 87 -17.65 -16.46 -8.17
N ALA A 88 -18.01 -17.22 -9.21
CA ALA A 88 -18.58 -18.56 -9.05
C ALA A 88 -17.63 -19.55 -8.35
N SER A 89 -16.31 -19.29 -8.40
CA SER A 89 -15.27 -20.11 -7.79
C SER A 89 -14.80 -19.57 -6.42
N VAL A 90 -15.26 -18.38 -6.02
CA VAL A 90 -14.92 -17.75 -4.73
C VAL A 90 -16.18 -17.63 -3.89
N PRO A 91 -16.33 -18.44 -2.86
CA PRO A 91 -17.60 -18.57 -2.14
C PRO A 91 -18.04 -17.30 -1.41
N ASN A 92 -17.10 -16.43 -1.05
CA ASN A 92 -17.40 -15.25 -0.25
C ASN A 92 -16.54 -14.04 -0.64
N THR A 93 -17.17 -12.87 -0.75
CA THR A 93 -16.51 -11.57 -0.67
C THR A 93 -16.67 -11.00 0.73
N TYR A 94 -15.75 -10.14 1.11
CA TYR A 94 -15.73 -9.54 2.44
C TYR A 94 -16.08 -8.05 2.35
N ARG A 95 -16.77 -7.54 3.37
CA ARG A 95 -16.97 -6.11 3.54
C ARG A 95 -16.38 -5.69 4.87
N ILE A 96 -15.41 -4.78 4.82
CA ILE A 96 -14.86 -4.16 6.02
C ILE A 96 -15.57 -2.82 6.19
N GLU A 97 -16.43 -2.75 7.19
CA GLU A 97 -17.12 -1.50 7.53
C GLU A 97 -16.19 -0.59 8.33
N SER A 98 -16.31 0.71 8.09
CA SER A 98 -15.61 1.65 8.94
C SER A 98 -16.31 1.70 10.31
N THR A 99 -15.53 1.61 11.38
CA THR A 99 -16.05 1.88 12.72
C THR A 99 -16.48 3.34 12.83
N VAL A 100 -17.55 3.59 13.56
CA VAL A 100 -17.99 4.97 13.88
C VAL A 100 -16.85 5.66 14.62
N LYS A 101 -16.31 6.73 14.02
CA LYS A 101 -15.26 7.54 14.64
C LYS A 101 -15.90 8.70 15.40
N GLN A 102 -15.42 8.96 16.60
CA GLN A 102 -15.77 10.18 17.28
C GLN A 102 -15.30 11.40 16.48
N PRO A 103 -15.99 12.55 16.53
CA PRO A 103 -15.51 13.77 15.89
C PRO A 103 -14.10 14.12 16.35
N GLY A 104 -13.19 14.41 15.40
CA GLY A 104 -11.81 14.70 15.72
C GLY A 104 -10.92 14.81 14.48
N ARG A 105 -9.67 15.19 14.70
CA ARG A 105 -8.63 15.17 13.65
C ARG A 105 -7.91 13.84 13.74
N TYR A 106 -7.86 13.13 12.64
CA TYR A 106 -7.21 11.82 12.52
C TYR A 106 -6.13 11.88 11.45
N MET A 107 -5.12 11.06 11.61
CA MET A 107 -4.09 10.81 10.58
C MET A 107 -3.72 9.34 10.58
N ASP A 108 -3.39 8.82 9.42
CA ASP A 108 -2.80 7.50 9.33
C ASP A 108 -1.33 7.57 9.74
N ILE A 109 -0.94 6.71 10.66
CA ILE A 109 0.41 6.67 11.19
C ILE A 109 0.88 5.22 11.35
N THR A 110 2.12 4.94 10.94
CA THR A 110 2.74 3.64 11.20
C THR A 110 3.19 3.52 12.65
N GLY A 111 3.27 2.29 13.19
CA GLY A 111 3.74 2.05 14.55
C GLY A 111 5.12 2.65 14.82
N ASN A 112 6.07 2.48 13.88
CA ASN A 112 7.42 3.05 14.01
C ASN A 112 7.42 4.58 14.10
N LYS A 113 6.59 5.23 13.30
CA LYS A 113 6.44 6.69 13.34
C LYS A 113 5.78 7.16 14.63
N ALA A 114 4.75 6.44 15.11
CA ALA A 114 4.12 6.70 16.39
C ALA A 114 5.11 6.55 17.55
N THR A 115 5.97 5.52 17.52
CA THR A 115 7.04 5.31 18.50
C THR A 115 8.03 6.48 18.50
N ALA A 116 8.49 6.93 17.32
CA ALA A 116 9.39 8.07 17.21
C ALA A 116 8.78 9.33 17.84
N TYR A 117 7.53 9.63 17.54
CA TYR A 117 6.83 10.80 18.11
C TYR A 117 6.61 10.65 19.63
N GLY A 118 6.29 9.43 20.11
CA GLY A 118 6.15 9.16 21.54
C GLY A 118 7.47 9.41 22.31
N LEU A 119 8.60 8.97 21.75
CA LEU A 119 9.92 9.19 22.33
C LEU A 119 10.28 10.69 22.39
N MET A 120 10.01 11.45 21.32
CA MET A 120 10.23 12.91 21.33
C MET A 120 9.36 13.61 22.36
N ALA A 121 8.08 13.28 22.42
CA ALA A 121 7.15 13.88 23.39
C ALA A 121 7.54 13.53 24.83
N ALA A 122 8.00 12.31 25.08
CA ALA A 122 8.48 11.90 26.41
C ALA A 122 9.73 12.67 26.84
N ALA A 123 10.70 12.83 25.93
CA ALA A 123 11.92 13.59 26.19
C ALA A 123 11.62 15.08 26.47
N GLU A 124 10.75 15.69 25.67
CA GLU A 124 10.31 17.07 25.86
C GLU A 124 9.63 17.27 27.23
N ARG A 125 8.70 16.40 27.59
CA ARG A 125 8.00 16.46 28.89
C ARG A 125 8.92 16.25 30.09
N ALA A 126 9.97 15.45 29.90
CA ALA A 126 10.97 15.20 30.94
C ALA A 126 12.06 16.31 31.02
N GLY A 127 12.10 17.24 30.07
CA GLY A 127 13.17 18.23 29.97
C GLY A 127 14.52 17.61 29.61
N LEU A 128 14.52 16.46 28.93
CA LEU A 128 15.72 15.70 28.57
C LEU A 128 16.01 15.77 27.07
N ARG A 129 17.29 15.59 26.73
CA ARG A 129 17.69 15.41 25.32
C ARG A 129 17.46 13.96 24.91
N LEU A 130 16.96 13.75 23.70
CA LEU A 130 16.75 12.43 23.15
C LEU A 130 17.98 11.96 22.38
N PHE A 131 18.52 10.82 22.78
CA PHE A 131 19.59 10.13 22.06
C PHE A 131 19.08 8.75 21.62
N LEU A 132 19.22 8.42 20.33
CA LEU A 132 18.96 7.09 19.79
C LEU A 132 20.25 6.52 19.18
N GLY A 133 20.84 5.51 19.86
CA GLY A 133 21.80 4.61 19.26
C GLY A 133 21.04 3.42 18.66
N SER A 134 21.18 3.21 17.35
CA SER A 134 20.44 2.16 16.66
C SER A 134 21.30 1.41 15.66
N TYR A 135 21.05 0.15 15.59
CA TYR A 135 21.61 -0.74 14.58
C TYR A 135 20.60 -0.90 13.42
N PRO A 136 21.06 -0.81 12.15
CA PRO A 136 20.15 -0.88 11.00
C PRO A 136 19.53 -2.27 10.86
N ILE A 137 18.27 -2.40 11.23
CA ILE A 137 17.48 -3.62 11.09
C ILE A 137 16.05 -3.30 10.65
N THR A 138 15.61 -3.91 9.58
CA THR A 138 14.25 -3.78 9.09
C THR A 138 13.29 -4.58 9.99
N PRO A 139 12.16 -4.00 10.45
CA PRO A 139 11.61 -2.68 10.08
C PRO A 139 12.00 -1.55 11.06
N ALA A 140 12.78 -1.79 12.12
CA ALA A 140 13.03 -0.83 13.19
C ALA A 140 13.81 0.43 12.72
N THR A 141 14.57 0.33 11.64
CA THR A 141 15.31 1.44 11.03
C THR A 141 14.43 2.66 10.69
N ASP A 142 13.13 2.45 10.48
CA ASP A 142 12.20 3.55 10.22
C ASP A 142 12.08 4.51 11.42
N ILE A 143 12.26 4.02 12.65
CA ILE A 143 12.29 4.86 13.86
C ILE A 143 13.50 5.80 13.81
N LEU A 144 14.68 5.25 13.47
CA LEU A 144 15.91 6.03 13.30
C LEU A 144 15.73 7.08 12.20
N HIS A 145 15.20 6.69 11.05
CA HIS A 145 14.96 7.60 9.93
C HIS A 145 13.98 8.71 10.28
N GLU A 146 12.94 8.42 11.05
CA GLU A 146 11.98 9.46 11.47
C GLU A 146 12.62 10.41 12.47
N LEU A 147 13.29 9.90 13.51
CA LEU A 147 13.96 10.71 14.53
C LEU A 147 15.08 11.60 13.95
N SER A 148 15.81 11.10 12.94
CA SER A 148 16.89 11.88 12.31
C SER A 148 16.41 13.14 11.60
N LYS A 149 15.12 13.26 11.29
CA LYS A 149 14.50 14.46 10.70
C LYS A 149 14.27 15.57 11.72
N HIS A 150 14.32 15.25 13.01
CA HIS A 150 13.91 16.15 14.11
C HIS A 150 15.09 16.62 14.96
N LYS A 151 16.26 16.83 14.36
CA LYS A 151 17.48 17.31 15.05
C LYS A 151 17.30 18.66 15.74
N SER A 152 16.46 19.54 15.17
CA SER A 152 16.12 20.84 15.76
C SER A 152 15.36 20.73 17.09
N MET A 153 14.76 19.58 17.39
CA MET A 153 14.08 19.28 18.66
C MET A 153 15.01 18.61 19.69
N GLY A 154 16.31 18.71 19.53
CA GLY A 154 17.29 18.13 20.47
C GLY A 154 17.49 16.62 20.31
N VAL A 155 17.10 16.05 19.17
CA VAL A 155 17.30 14.64 18.86
C VAL A 155 18.68 14.40 18.29
N THR A 156 19.42 13.45 18.88
CA THR A 156 20.70 12.94 18.37
C THR A 156 20.54 11.47 17.99
N THR A 157 21.02 11.09 16.80
CA THR A 157 20.97 9.72 16.29
C THR A 157 22.34 9.25 15.82
N VAL A 158 22.69 7.99 16.08
CA VAL A 158 23.90 7.29 15.60
C VAL A 158 23.54 5.90 15.11
#